data_c9737afde871bffd04950b0ffdb7496b
#
_entry.id   c9737afde871bffd04950b0ffdb7496b
#
_cell.length_a   1.000
_cell.length_b   1.000
_cell.length_c   1.000
_cell.angle_alpha   90.00
_cell.angle_beta   90.00
_cell.angle_gamma   90.00
#
_symmetry.space_group_name_H-M   'P 1'
#
loop_
_entity.id
_entity.type
_entity.pdbx_description
1 polymer ?
#
loop_
_entity_poly.entity_id
_entity_poly.type
_entity_poly.pdbx_seq_one_letter_code
_entity_poly.pdbx_strand_id
1 'polypeptide(L)'
;MDQMKKWAFILEKDQFFRLSLNKILKKYGFEVEEIEDFSELERRKKDVEEGMVLADVEIEVLDQWAPLIRKWNDRFILMTPLVSDDLALRTKKMGIQHILKKPVEPKFLKRVIQKITSPDETKSRSSGKQGEGSRFNQKGGEDG
;
A
#
# COMPACT_ATOMS: atom_id res chain seq x y z
N MET A 1 -5.92 -24.46 -12.24
CA MET A 1 -5.93 -23.99 -11.92
C MET A 1 -6.36 -22.98 -11.82
N ASP A 2 -6.79 -22.64 -11.25
CA ASP A 2 -7.34 -21.68 -11.13
C ASP A 2 -6.64 -20.62 -10.82
N GLN A 3 -6.67 -19.64 -11.41
CA GLN A 3 -6.05 -18.52 -11.14
C GLN A 3 -6.92 -17.64 -10.46
N MET A 4 -6.66 -17.35 -9.21
CA MET A 4 -7.39 -16.38 -8.46
C MET A 4 -7.03 -15.03 -9.00
N LYS A 5 -8.03 -14.25 -9.37
CA LYS A 5 -7.80 -12.89 -9.82
C LYS A 5 -7.42 -12.01 -8.64
N LYS A 6 -6.35 -11.25 -8.82
CA LYS A 6 -5.94 -10.28 -7.82
C LYS A 6 -6.39 -8.91 -8.27
N TRP A 7 -7.10 -8.22 -7.40
CA TRP A 7 -7.67 -6.92 -7.73
C TRP A 7 -6.84 -5.79 -7.16
N ALA A 8 -6.72 -4.72 -7.91
CA ALA A 8 -6.14 -3.47 -7.44
C ALA A 8 -7.16 -2.38 -7.73
N PHE A 9 -7.54 -1.66 -6.68
CA PHE A 9 -8.52 -0.59 -6.79
C PHE A 9 -7.79 0.74 -6.70
N ILE A 10 -8.02 1.62 -7.69
CA ILE A 10 -7.32 2.89 -7.76
C ILE A 10 -8.31 4.02 -7.55
N LEU A 11 -8.02 4.87 -6.57
CA LEU A 11 -8.77 6.10 -6.33
C LEU A 11 -7.82 7.26 -6.57
N GLU A 12 -7.86 7.82 -7.78
CA GLU A 12 -6.93 8.84 -8.22
C GLU A 12 -7.59 9.74 -9.23
N LYS A 13 -7.59 11.03 -9.01
CA LYS A 13 -8.26 11.96 -9.91
C LYS A 13 -7.43 12.34 -11.12
N ASP A 14 -6.11 12.32 -10.99
CA ASP A 14 -5.22 12.67 -12.10
C ASP A 14 -5.25 11.55 -13.13
N GLN A 15 -5.78 11.86 -14.30
CA GLN A 15 -5.98 10.88 -15.35
C GLN A 15 -4.67 10.27 -15.84
N PHE A 16 -3.65 11.08 -16.00
CA PHE A 16 -2.37 10.60 -16.52
C PHE A 16 -1.69 9.66 -15.52
N PHE A 17 -1.71 10.04 -14.25
CA PHE A 17 -1.12 9.19 -13.22
C PHE A 17 -1.91 7.90 -13.07
N ARG A 18 -3.23 7.99 -13.16
CA ARG A 18 -4.09 6.82 -13.08
C ARG A 18 -3.77 5.83 -14.19
N LEU A 19 -3.54 6.33 -15.42
CA LEU A 19 -3.17 5.47 -16.53
C LEU A 19 -1.84 4.78 -16.30
N SER A 20 -0.88 5.49 -15.75
CA SER A 20 0.42 4.91 -15.44
C SER A 20 0.29 3.79 -14.42
N LEU A 21 -0.47 4.03 -13.36
CA LEU A 21 -0.71 3.01 -12.35
C LEU A 21 -1.37 1.78 -12.95
N ASN A 22 -2.35 2.01 -13.80
CA ASN A 22 -3.09 0.93 -14.44
C ASN A 22 -2.14 0.03 -15.22
N LYS A 23 -1.24 0.63 -16.01
CA LYS A 23 -0.29 -0.14 -16.80
C LYS A 23 0.65 -0.95 -15.93
N ILE A 24 1.16 -0.34 -14.87
CA ILE A 24 2.09 -1.04 -13.99
C ILE A 24 1.41 -2.20 -13.30
N LEU A 25 0.21 -1.97 -12.78
CA LEU A 25 -0.49 -3.01 -12.05
C LEU A 25 -0.88 -4.17 -12.93
N LYS A 26 -1.32 -3.89 -14.15
CA LYS A 26 -1.66 -4.97 -15.08
C LYS A 26 -0.42 -5.78 -15.43
N LYS A 27 0.72 -5.13 -15.53
CA LYS A 27 1.96 -5.81 -15.81
C LYS A 27 2.29 -6.83 -14.70
N TYR A 28 1.87 -6.54 -13.48
CA TYR A 28 2.11 -7.46 -12.36
C TYR A 28 0.97 -8.44 -12.14
N GLY A 29 0.03 -8.51 -13.08
CA GLY A 29 -1.00 -9.53 -13.02
C GLY A 29 -2.27 -9.13 -12.31
N PHE A 30 -2.45 -7.84 -12.00
CA PHE A 30 -3.65 -7.41 -11.32
C PHE A 30 -4.76 -7.08 -12.30
N GLU A 31 -5.99 -7.37 -11.86
CA GLU A 31 -7.18 -6.78 -12.47
C GLU A 31 -7.34 -5.42 -11.82
N VAL A 32 -7.50 -4.39 -12.62
CA VAL A 32 -7.53 -3.02 -12.11
C VAL A 32 -8.90 -2.42 -12.24
N GLU A 33 -9.40 -1.83 -11.18
CA GLU A 33 -10.65 -1.10 -11.23
C GLU A 33 -10.44 0.30 -10.68
N GLU A 34 -10.89 1.31 -11.43
CA GLU A 34 -10.81 2.70 -11.00
C GLU A 34 -12.10 3.04 -10.29
N ILE A 35 -11.98 3.60 -9.08
CA ILE A 35 -13.14 3.94 -8.27
C ILE A 35 -13.14 5.44 -7.99
N GLU A 36 -14.30 5.96 -7.63
CA GLU A 36 -14.44 7.38 -7.34
C GLU A 36 -14.53 7.67 -5.86
N ASP A 37 -14.95 6.70 -5.05
CA ASP A 37 -14.85 6.84 -3.60
C ASP A 37 -14.88 5.46 -2.96
N PHE A 38 -14.58 5.45 -1.65
CA PHE A 38 -14.43 4.20 -0.94
C PHE A 38 -15.74 3.44 -0.75
N SER A 39 -16.88 4.10 -0.93
CA SER A 39 -18.15 3.39 -0.78
C SER A 39 -18.30 2.27 -1.80
N GLU A 40 -17.64 2.41 -2.94
CA GLU A 40 -17.71 1.37 -3.96
C GLU A 40 -17.06 0.08 -3.48
N LEU A 41 -16.13 0.17 -2.53
CA LEU A 41 -15.43 -1.00 -2.04
C LEU A 41 -16.24 -1.81 -1.03
N GLU A 42 -17.24 -1.18 -0.44
CA GLU A 42 -18.07 -1.90 0.52
C GLU A 42 -18.80 -3.08 -0.10
N ARG A 43 -19.10 -2.96 -1.39
CA ARG A 43 -19.76 -4.04 -2.09
C ARG A 43 -18.81 -5.09 -2.64
N ARG A 44 -17.51 -4.80 -2.55
CA ARG A 44 -16.48 -5.67 -3.11
C ARG A 44 -15.56 -6.21 -2.03
N LYS A 45 -16.10 -6.46 -0.85
CA LYS A 45 -15.28 -6.83 0.31
C LYS A 45 -14.34 -7.99 0.04
N LYS A 46 -14.85 -9.02 -0.60
CA LYS A 46 -14.04 -10.20 -0.82
C LYS A 46 -12.88 -9.91 -1.77
N ASP A 47 -13.14 -9.15 -2.82
CA ASP A 47 -12.10 -8.80 -3.78
C ASP A 47 -11.03 -7.94 -3.12
N VAL A 48 -11.46 -7.04 -2.23
CA VAL A 48 -10.53 -6.15 -1.54
C VAL A 48 -9.66 -6.93 -0.56
N GLU A 49 -10.24 -7.93 0.10
CA GLU A 49 -9.48 -8.71 1.06
C GLU A 49 -8.33 -9.46 0.41
N GLU A 50 -8.46 -9.77 -0.86
CA GLU A 50 -7.42 -10.50 -1.56
C GLU A 50 -6.61 -9.61 -2.50
N GLY A 51 -6.92 -8.32 -2.52
CA GLY A 51 -6.27 -7.38 -3.42
C GLY A 51 -5.59 -6.25 -2.69
N MET A 52 -5.53 -5.10 -3.35
CA MET A 52 -4.94 -3.91 -2.75
C MET A 52 -5.70 -2.67 -3.17
N VAL A 53 -5.51 -1.60 -2.41
CA VAL A 53 -6.15 -0.31 -2.68
C VAL A 53 -5.06 0.75 -2.73
N LEU A 54 -5.06 1.54 -3.81
CA LEU A 54 -4.14 2.66 -3.97
C LEU A 54 -4.98 3.93 -4.04
N ALA A 55 -4.78 4.83 -3.11
CA ALA A 55 -5.65 6.00 -3.02
C ALA A 55 -4.88 7.28 -2.76
N ASP A 56 -5.27 8.33 -3.50
CA ASP A 56 -4.83 9.70 -3.23
C ASP A 56 -6.04 10.44 -2.72
N VAL A 57 -6.15 10.58 -1.42
CA VAL A 57 -7.27 11.26 -0.78
C VAL A 57 -6.75 12.12 0.36
N GLU A 58 -7.57 13.06 0.77
CA GLU A 58 -7.22 13.95 1.86
C GLU A 58 -7.42 13.28 3.21
N ILE A 59 -6.78 13.83 4.22
CA ILE A 59 -6.80 13.23 5.55
C ILE A 59 -8.22 13.12 6.11
N GLU A 60 -9.09 14.06 5.75
CA GLU A 60 -10.47 14.02 6.21
C GLU A 60 -11.21 12.79 5.68
N VAL A 61 -10.91 12.43 4.43
CA VAL A 61 -11.50 11.23 3.84
C VAL A 61 -10.96 9.99 4.54
N LEU A 62 -9.66 9.98 4.84
CA LEU A 62 -9.08 8.86 5.57
C LEU A 62 -9.74 8.68 6.93
N ASP A 63 -9.95 9.79 7.65
CA ASP A 63 -10.61 9.71 8.95
C ASP A 63 -12.01 9.12 8.84
N GLN A 64 -12.74 9.54 7.80
CA GLN A 64 -14.09 9.08 7.59
C GLN A 64 -14.16 7.58 7.37
N TRP A 65 -13.19 7.03 6.64
CA TRP A 65 -13.19 5.63 6.28
C TRP A 65 -12.18 4.79 7.07
N ALA A 66 -11.68 5.33 8.19
CA ALA A 66 -10.64 4.65 8.96
C ALA A 66 -11.00 3.21 9.36
N PRO A 67 -12.23 2.91 9.81
CA PRO A 67 -12.55 1.53 10.17
C PRO A 67 -12.40 0.57 9.00
N LEU A 68 -12.80 1.00 7.82
CA LEU A 68 -12.67 0.17 6.63
C LEU A 68 -11.21 0.03 6.21
N ILE A 69 -10.47 1.13 6.26
CA ILE A 69 -9.07 1.13 5.88
C ILE A 69 -8.25 0.20 6.78
N ARG A 70 -8.58 0.16 8.06
CA ARG A 70 -7.88 -0.74 8.98
C ARG A 70 -8.03 -2.20 8.60
N LYS A 71 -9.14 -2.55 7.99
CA LYS A 71 -9.35 -3.92 7.57
C LYS A 71 -8.45 -4.29 6.39
N TRP A 72 -8.06 -3.31 5.60
CA TRP A 72 -7.17 -3.56 4.48
C TRP A 72 -5.71 -3.63 4.91
N ASN A 73 -5.39 -2.95 6.01
CA ASN A 73 -4.09 -3.02 6.65
C ASN A 73 -2.94 -2.82 5.67
N ASP A 74 -2.07 -3.81 5.52
CA ASP A 74 -0.90 -3.68 4.66
C ASP A 74 -1.21 -3.72 3.17
N ARG A 75 -2.47 -3.86 2.80
CA ARG A 75 -2.86 -3.82 1.41
C ARG A 75 -3.38 -2.46 0.97
N PHE A 76 -3.31 -1.47 1.85
CA PHE A 76 -3.70 -0.10 1.52
C PHE A 76 -2.46 0.75 1.30
N ILE A 77 -2.40 1.43 0.16
CA ILE A 77 -1.29 2.31 -0.19
C ILE A 77 -1.84 3.72 -0.34
N LEU A 78 -1.35 4.62 0.49
CA LEU A 78 -1.71 6.02 0.38
C LEU A 78 -0.71 6.72 -0.54
N MET A 79 -1.22 7.46 -1.51
CA MET A 79 -0.39 8.27 -2.39
C MET A 79 -0.68 9.73 -2.09
N THR A 80 0.37 10.54 -1.94
CA THR A 80 0.17 11.94 -1.58
C THR A 80 1.33 12.78 -2.09
N PRO A 81 1.06 14.01 -2.54
CA PRO A 81 2.14 14.89 -2.99
C PRO A 81 2.95 15.45 -1.83
N LEU A 82 2.39 15.45 -0.63
CA LEU A 82 3.07 16.02 0.53
C LEU A 82 2.93 15.13 1.74
N VAL A 83 4.06 14.67 2.26
CA VAL A 83 4.08 13.87 3.49
C VAL A 83 4.54 14.77 4.61
N SER A 84 3.59 15.27 5.41
CA SER A 84 3.89 16.07 6.57
C SER A 84 4.03 15.18 7.80
N ASP A 85 4.62 15.73 8.86
CA ASP A 85 4.72 14.99 10.11
C ASP A 85 3.35 14.64 10.66
N ASP A 86 2.40 15.57 10.53
CA ASP A 86 1.04 15.33 10.99
C ASP A 86 0.38 14.19 10.22
N LEU A 87 0.53 14.19 8.90
CA LEU A 87 -0.03 13.13 8.07
C LEU A 87 0.59 11.78 8.45
N ALA A 88 1.91 11.76 8.60
CA ALA A 88 2.60 10.51 8.93
C ALA A 88 2.13 9.96 10.27
N LEU A 89 1.95 10.83 11.25
CA LEU A 89 1.49 10.39 12.55
C LEU A 89 0.07 9.85 12.51
N ARG A 90 -0.81 10.56 11.82
CA ARG A 90 -2.21 10.17 11.76
C ARG A 90 -2.41 8.88 10.97
N THR A 91 -1.70 8.71 9.88
CA THR A 91 -1.80 7.49 9.09
C THR A 91 -1.26 6.30 9.86
N LYS A 92 -0.19 6.52 10.64
CA LYS A 92 0.34 5.46 11.47
C LYS A 92 -0.70 4.98 12.48
N LYS A 93 -1.43 5.91 13.08
CA LYS A 93 -2.48 5.55 14.03
C LYS A 93 -3.62 4.78 13.39
N MET A 94 -3.83 4.99 12.10
CA MET A 94 -4.85 4.26 11.36
C MET A 94 -4.40 2.88 10.92
N GLY A 95 -3.13 2.57 11.07
CA GLY A 95 -2.60 1.29 10.63
C GLY A 95 -2.15 1.27 9.19
N ILE A 96 -2.04 2.44 8.55
CA ILE A 96 -1.57 2.53 7.17
C ILE A 96 -0.05 2.32 7.16
N GLN A 97 0.39 1.32 6.42
CA GLN A 97 1.79 0.95 6.41
C GLN A 97 2.56 1.45 5.20
N HIS A 98 1.85 1.81 4.14
CA HIS A 98 2.51 2.21 2.90
C HIS A 98 2.07 3.59 2.48
N ILE A 99 3.03 4.51 2.39
CA ILE A 99 2.77 5.86 1.90
C ILE A 99 3.77 6.12 0.79
N LEU A 100 3.28 6.49 -0.38
CA LEU A 100 4.12 6.83 -1.51
C LEU A 100 3.95 8.29 -1.85
N LYS A 101 5.06 9.00 -1.94
CA LYS A 101 5.03 10.40 -2.29
C LYS A 101 4.89 10.56 -3.80
N LYS A 102 4.01 11.43 -4.22
CA LYS A 102 3.82 11.71 -5.65
C LYS A 102 4.84 12.75 -6.09
N PRO A 103 5.33 12.66 -7.30
CA PRO A 103 5.06 11.62 -8.30
C PRO A 103 5.69 10.29 -7.89
N VAL A 104 4.92 9.22 -8.02
CA VAL A 104 5.39 7.91 -7.58
C VAL A 104 6.31 7.30 -8.63
N GLU A 105 7.53 6.95 -8.20
CA GLU A 105 8.45 6.29 -9.11
C GLU A 105 8.12 4.81 -9.20
N PRO A 106 8.18 4.25 -10.41
CA PRO A 106 7.81 2.85 -10.57
C PRO A 106 8.57 1.88 -9.67
N LYS A 107 9.84 2.17 -9.38
CA LYS A 107 10.62 1.27 -8.55
C LYS A 107 10.10 1.19 -7.12
N PHE A 108 9.60 2.30 -6.59
CA PHE A 108 9.03 2.28 -5.23
C PHE A 108 7.71 1.56 -5.20
N LEU A 109 6.88 1.80 -6.21
CA LEU A 109 5.61 1.09 -6.32
C LEU A 109 5.85 -0.41 -6.44
N LYS A 110 6.83 -0.80 -7.23
CA LYS A 110 7.17 -2.20 -7.40
C LYS A 110 7.54 -2.84 -6.07
N ARG A 111 8.33 -2.13 -5.26
CA ARG A 111 8.72 -2.67 -3.96
C ARG A 111 7.53 -2.91 -3.05
N VAL A 112 6.60 -1.96 -3.03
CA VAL A 112 5.43 -2.09 -2.19
C VAL A 112 4.57 -3.25 -2.67
N ILE A 113 4.38 -3.36 -3.97
CA ILE A 113 3.61 -4.45 -4.54
C ILE A 113 4.23 -5.79 -4.14
N GLN A 114 5.55 -5.89 -4.23
CA GLN A 114 6.22 -7.12 -3.87
C GLN A 114 6.06 -7.47 -2.40
N LYS A 115 6.08 -6.45 -1.52
CA LYS A 115 5.87 -6.70 -0.10
C LYS A 115 4.46 -7.21 0.17
N ILE A 116 3.49 -6.66 -0.53
CA ILE A 116 2.11 -7.04 -0.32
C ILE A 116 1.84 -8.44 -0.85
N THR A 117 2.41 -8.77 -2.01
CA THR A 117 2.15 -10.06 -2.64
C THR A 117 3.04 -11.18 -2.14
N SER A 118 4.09 -10.86 -1.38
CA SER A 118 4.99 -11.88 -0.83
C SER A 118 5.29 -11.61 0.64
N PRO A 119 4.26 -11.45 1.47
CA PRO A 119 4.48 -11.09 2.86
C PRO A 119 5.17 -12.18 3.67
N ASP A 120 4.95 -13.42 3.32
CA ASP A 120 5.51 -14.53 4.09
C ASP A 120 7.03 -14.56 4.02
N GLU A 121 7.57 -14.32 2.84
CA GLU A 121 9.01 -14.24 2.69
C GLU A 121 9.59 -13.11 3.50
N THR A 122 8.91 -11.97 3.48
CA THR A 122 9.37 -10.82 4.23
C THR A 122 9.38 -11.11 5.72
N LYS A 123 8.33 -11.75 6.19
CA LYS A 123 8.21 -12.04 7.61
C LYS A 123 9.26 -13.00 8.08
N SER A 124 9.55 -14.04 7.31
CA SER A 124 10.53 -15.01 7.74
C SER A 124 11.91 -14.41 7.79
N ARG A 125 12.19 -13.42 6.95
CA ARG A 125 13.48 -12.76 7.02
C ARG A 125 13.57 -11.83 8.20
N SER A 126 12.50 -11.13 8.49
CA SER A 126 12.53 -10.15 9.55
C SER A 126 12.60 -10.79 10.92
N SER A 127 12.16 -11.98 11.04
CA SER A 127 12.24 -12.64 12.33
C SER A 127 13.66 -13.03 12.66
N GLY A 128 14.48 -12.89 11.79
CA GLY A 128 15.86 -13.11 12.10
C GLY A 128 16.55 -11.87 12.53
N LYS A 129 16.35 -11.33 12.78
CA LYS A 129 17.04 -10.48 12.96
C LYS A 129 17.25 -9.61 12.86
N GLN A 130 16.96 -9.26 12.76
CA GLN A 130 17.14 -8.73 12.90
C GLN A 130 17.40 -8.12 12.65
N GLY A 131 17.55 -7.93 12.67
CA GLY A 131 17.79 -7.67 12.86
C GLY A 131 18.15 -6.91 12.39
N GLU A 132 18.45 -6.62 12.33
CA GLU A 132 18.88 -6.33 12.23
C GLU A 132 19.04 -5.76 12.08
N GLY A 133 19.00 -5.56 12.11
CA GLY A 133 19.15 -5.38 12.42
C GLY A 133 19.52 -4.75 12.25
N SER A 134 19.49 -4.40 12.32
CA SER A 134 19.99 -4.28 12.67
C SER A 134 20.71 -3.71 12.41
N ARG A 135 20.63 -3.35 12.44
CA ARG A 135 21.43 -3.17 12.60
C ARG A 135 22.02 -2.59 12.42
N PHE A 136 22.16 -2.25 12.57
CA PHE A 136 22.87 -2.16 12.77
C PHE A 136 23.49 -2.03 13.05
N ASN A 137 23.10 -1.75 13.19
CA ASN A 137 23.72 -1.98 13.75
C ASN A 137 24.34 -1.94 13.89
N GLN A 138 24.41 -1.85 14.00
CA GLN A 138 25.00 -2.13 14.53
C GLN A 138 25.68 -2.08 14.59
N LYS A 139 25.79 -1.89 14.73
CA LYS A 139 26.43 -2.06 15.09
C LYS A 139 26.79 -2.04 15.18
N GLY A 140 27.30 -1.92 15.41
CA GLY A 140 27.52 -2.21 15.86
C GLY A 140 27.78 -2.31 15.83
N GLY A 141 28.02 -2.21 15.82
CA GLY A 141 28.02 -2.55 16.13
C GLY A 141 28.17 -2.65 15.94
N GLU A 142 27.92 -2.74 15.90
CA GLU A 142 27.85 -3.05 15.92
C GLU A 142 27.63 -3.17 15.88
N ASP A 143 27.65 -2.88 16.13
CA ASP A 143 27.48 -3.24 16.27
C ASP A 143 27.25 -3.28 16.20
N GLY A 144 26.87 -3.11 16.05
CA GLY A 144 26.46 -3.40 16.36
C GLY A 144 26.25 -3.31 16.27
#